data_704ea8ad8d983ad9918a9b0cde5d77ff
#
_entry.id   704ea8ad8d983ad9918a9b0cde5d77ff
#
_cell.length_a   1.000
_cell.length_b   1.000
_cell.length_c   1.000
_cell.angle_alpha   90.00
_cell.angle_beta   90.00
_cell.angle_gamma   90.00
#
_symmetry.space_group_name_H-M   'P 1'
#
loop_
_entity.id
_entity.type
_entity.pdbx_description
1 polymer ?
#
loop_
_entity_poly.entity_id
_entity_poly.type
_entity_poly.pdbx_seq_one_letter_code
_entity_poly.pdbx_strand_id
1 'polypeptide(L)'
;MDWLAHFPGATRDKPRFMALAGAVLRQVNDLLPLIAQLQSGFCFETAEGKQLDLIAEAIGLSRKDTAYGPTCPDETFRTYIRTKLALWRWEGTNAGVSVMLENVLRGNTETDNGNGTVTVISEGNLPAEVGKLFPVPAGVRIVTETEESE
;
A
#
# COMPACT_ATOMS: atom_id res chain seq x y z
N MET A 1 1.02 -14.56 -27.68
CA MET A 1 2.24 -14.67 -28.49
C MET A 1 2.24 -16.05 -29.14
N ASP A 2 2.44 -16.15 -30.45
CA ASP A 2 2.41 -17.45 -31.15
C ASP A 2 3.83 -18.02 -31.22
N TRP A 3 4.20 -18.78 -30.19
CA TRP A 3 5.50 -19.43 -30.07
C TRP A 3 5.73 -20.52 -31.15
N LEU A 4 4.62 -21.10 -31.67
CA LEU A 4 4.72 -22.17 -32.66
C LEU A 4 5.25 -21.65 -34.00
N ALA A 5 5.06 -20.37 -34.29
CA ALA A 5 5.59 -19.73 -35.50
C ALA A 5 7.14 -19.63 -35.52
N HIS A 6 7.79 -19.76 -34.38
CA HIS A 6 9.25 -19.66 -34.26
C HIS A 6 9.98 -20.97 -34.52
N PHE A 7 9.26 -22.09 -34.67
CA PHE A 7 9.89 -23.37 -35.01
C PHE A 7 10.37 -23.41 -36.47
N PRO A 8 11.49 -24.04 -36.75
CA PRO A 8 11.99 -24.24 -38.09
C PRO A 8 11.01 -24.99 -38.98
N GLY A 9 10.94 -24.65 -40.31
CA GLY A 9 10.01 -25.28 -41.26
C GLY A 9 10.03 -26.79 -41.24
N ALA A 10 11.21 -27.40 -41.15
CA ALA A 10 11.38 -28.87 -41.12
C ALA A 10 10.65 -29.56 -39.92
N THR A 11 10.35 -28.85 -38.86
CA THR A 11 9.64 -29.38 -37.70
C THR A 11 8.15 -29.05 -37.71
N ARG A 12 7.73 -27.98 -38.41
CA ARG A 12 6.33 -27.56 -38.54
C ARG A 12 5.47 -28.60 -39.27
N ASP A 13 6.08 -29.32 -40.21
CA ASP A 13 5.40 -30.35 -41.01
C ASP A 13 5.18 -31.67 -40.22
N LYS A 14 5.60 -31.74 -38.96
CA LYS A 14 5.46 -32.91 -38.10
C LYS A 14 4.31 -32.73 -37.10
N PRO A 15 3.08 -33.19 -37.36
CA PRO A 15 1.90 -32.88 -36.57
C PRO A 15 1.99 -33.39 -35.11
N ARG A 16 2.62 -34.52 -34.88
CA ARG A 16 2.81 -35.07 -33.53
C ARG A 16 3.76 -34.22 -32.70
N PHE A 17 4.83 -33.74 -33.29
CA PHE A 17 5.79 -32.83 -32.64
C PHE A 17 5.12 -31.49 -32.32
N MET A 18 4.41 -30.90 -33.28
CA MET A 18 3.71 -29.64 -33.09
C MET A 18 2.63 -29.74 -32.03
N ALA A 19 1.92 -30.87 -31.92
CA ALA A 19 0.93 -31.11 -30.88
C ALA A 19 1.56 -31.15 -29.48
N LEU A 20 2.70 -31.85 -29.33
CA LEU A 20 3.46 -31.91 -28.08
C LEU A 20 4.01 -30.53 -27.69
N ALA A 21 4.68 -29.87 -28.64
CA ALA A 21 5.21 -28.51 -28.43
C ALA A 21 4.09 -27.53 -28.05
N GLY A 22 2.95 -27.60 -28.72
CA GLY A 22 1.78 -26.76 -28.40
C GLY A 22 1.19 -27.04 -27.02
N ALA A 23 1.22 -28.28 -26.54
CA ALA A 23 0.76 -28.61 -25.19
C ALA A 23 1.69 -28.00 -24.12
N VAL A 24 3.00 -28.10 -24.28
CA VAL A 24 4.00 -27.51 -23.38
C VAL A 24 3.93 -25.98 -23.40
N LEU A 25 3.89 -25.39 -24.60
CA LEU A 25 3.85 -23.93 -24.74
C LEU A 25 2.56 -23.30 -24.22
N ARG A 26 1.43 -24.02 -24.21
CA ARG A 26 0.22 -23.56 -23.54
C ARG A 26 0.45 -23.35 -22.04
N GLN A 27 1.09 -24.29 -21.38
CA GLN A 27 1.40 -24.15 -19.93
C GLN A 27 2.32 -22.95 -19.68
N VAL A 28 3.29 -22.70 -20.56
CA VAL A 28 4.15 -21.50 -20.47
C VAL A 28 3.35 -20.22 -20.66
N ASN A 29 2.42 -20.19 -21.64
CA ASN A 29 1.56 -19.04 -21.84
C ASN A 29 0.66 -18.73 -20.64
N ASP A 30 0.24 -19.75 -19.89
CA ASP A 30 -0.58 -19.58 -18.68
C ASP A 30 0.22 -18.96 -17.52
N LEU A 31 1.57 -19.03 -17.56
CA LEU A 31 2.43 -18.37 -16.58
C LEU A 31 2.60 -16.86 -16.84
N LEU A 32 2.46 -16.39 -18.06
CA LEU A 32 2.63 -14.96 -18.40
C LEU A 32 1.67 -14.03 -17.63
N PRO A 33 0.35 -14.32 -17.53
CA PRO A 33 -0.54 -13.51 -16.71
C PRO A 33 -0.20 -13.57 -15.21
N LEU A 34 0.32 -14.70 -14.71
CA LEU A 34 0.78 -14.80 -13.33
C LEU A 34 1.97 -13.89 -13.04
N ILE A 35 2.92 -13.78 -13.97
CA ILE A 35 4.05 -12.85 -13.85
C ILE A 35 3.54 -11.40 -13.80
N ALA A 36 2.59 -11.04 -14.66
CA ALA A 36 1.98 -9.71 -14.64
C ALA A 36 1.22 -9.43 -13.32
N GLN A 37 0.51 -10.44 -12.79
CA GLN A 37 -0.17 -10.35 -11.50
C GLN A 37 0.82 -10.20 -10.33
N LEU A 38 1.97 -10.87 -10.36
CA LEU A 38 3.01 -10.67 -9.35
C LEU A 38 3.49 -9.22 -9.33
N GLN A 39 3.74 -8.63 -10.48
CA GLN A 39 4.19 -7.25 -10.57
C GLN A 39 3.15 -6.26 -10.00
N SER A 40 1.87 -6.43 -10.30
CA SER A 40 0.80 -5.60 -9.74
C SER A 40 0.53 -5.90 -8.27
N GLY A 41 0.65 -7.15 -7.84
CA GLY A 41 0.41 -7.60 -6.47
C GLY A 41 1.43 -7.07 -5.45
N PHE A 42 2.64 -6.74 -5.89
CA PHE A 42 3.67 -6.10 -5.05
C PHE A 42 3.73 -4.58 -5.21
N CYS A 43 2.81 -3.97 -5.96
CA CYS A 43 2.65 -2.54 -5.96
C CYS A 43 1.90 -2.10 -4.69
N PHE A 44 2.43 -1.15 -3.94
CA PHE A 44 1.85 -0.68 -2.68
C PHE A 44 0.38 -0.25 -2.80
N GLU A 45 0.02 0.37 -3.93
CA GLU A 45 -1.35 0.88 -4.15
C GLU A 45 -2.37 -0.22 -4.45
N THR A 46 -1.93 -1.36 -5.00
CA THR A 46 -2.80 -2.46 -5.46
C THR A 46 -2.62 -3.75 -4.66
N ALA A 47 -1.62 -3.83 -3.79
CA ALA A 47 -1.38 -5.00 -2.95
C ALA A 47 -2.51 -5.24 -1.97
N GLU A 48 -2.98 -6.48 -1.82
CA GLU A 48 -4.06 -6.87 -0.93
C GLU A 48 -3.66 -8.04 -0.01
N GLY A 49 -4.24 -8.07 1.17
CA GLY A 49 -4.08 -9.17 2.12
C GLY A 49 -2.62 -9.48 2.43
N LYS A 50 -2.19 -10.70 2.17
CA LYS A 50 -0.83 -11.17 2.44
C LYS A 50 0.27 -10.42 1.71
N GLN A 51 0.00 -9.91 0.52
CA GLN A 51 0.98 -9.12 -0.24
C GLN A 51 1.26 -7.78 0.44
N LEU A 52 0.21 -7.12 0.93
CA LEU A 52 0.33 -5.90 1.71
C LEU A 52 1.04 -6.15 3.05
N ASP A 53 0.79 -7.31 3.69
CA ASP A 53 1.48 -7.72 4.92
C ASP A 53 3.00 -7.85 4.69
N LEU A 54 3.43 -8.46 3.57
CA LEU A 54 4.86 -8.59 3.22
C LEU A 54 5.53 -7.24 2.98
N ILE A 55 4.83 -6.30 2.33
CA ILE A 55 5.33 -4.92 2.14
C ILE A 55 5.50 -4.23 3.50
N ALA A 56 4.52 -4.38 4.40
CA ALA A 56 4.57 -3.80 5.74
C ALA A 56 5.67 -4.42 6.60
N GLU A 57 5.87 -5.72 6.52
CA GLU A 57 6.92 -6.45 7.25
C GLU A 57 8.32 -5.96 6.85
N ALA A 58 8.53 -5.61 5.59
CA ALA A 58 9.79 -5.04 5.11
C ALA A 58 10.15 -3.69 5.78
N ILE A 59 9.14 -2.95 6.28
CA ILE A 59 9.34 -1.71 7.05
C ILE A 59 9.16 -1.89 8.56
N GLY A 60 9.10 -3.14 9.04
CA GLY A 60 8.95 -3.46 10.46
C GLY A 60 7.58 -3.09 11.02
N LEU A 61 6.50 -3.25 10.24
CA LEU A 61 5.12 -3.04 10.66
C LEU A 61 4.31 -4.30 10.43
N SER A 62 3.52 -4.71 11.42
CA SER A 62 2.60 -5.84 11.33
C SER A 62 1.17 -5.40 11.59
N ARG A 63 0.17 -6.06 11.00
CA ARG A 63 -1.25 -5.81 11.34
C ARG A 63 -1.53 -5.97 12.83
N LYS A 64 -0.82 -6.87 13.49
CA LYS A 64 -0.96 -7.12 14.94
C LYS A 64 -0.61 -5.88 15.78
N ASP A 65 0.23 -4.99 15.24
CA ASP A 65 0.68 -3.79 15.92
C ASP A 65 -0.32 -2.63 15.75
N THR A 66 -1.36 -2.83 14.95
CA THR A 66 -2.45 -1.88 14.79
C THR A 66 -3.54 -2.10 15.83
N ALA A 67 -4.34 -1.09 16.09
CA ALA A 67 -5.48 -1.17 17.00
C ALA A 67 -6.52 -2.24 16.65
N TYR A 68 -6.63 -2.51 15.37
CA TYR A 68 -7.56 -3.52 14.85
C TYR A 68 -6.98 -4.94 14.89
N GLY A 69 -5.72 -5.09 15.30
CA GLY A 69 -5.04 -6.38 15.35
C GLY A 69 -4.99 -7.08 13.99
N PRO A 70 -5.01 -8.42 13.96
CA PRO A 70 -4.91 -9.20 12.71
C PRO A 70 -6.03 -8.95 11.70
N THR A 71 -7.17 -8.40 12.15
CA THR A 71 -8.37 -8.15 11.34
C THR A 71 -8.39 -6.75 10.73
N CYS A 72 -7.29 -5.99 10.81
CA CYS A 72 -7.19 -4.66 10.25
C CYS A 72 -7.52 -4.68 8.75
N PRO A 73 -8.49 -3.87 8.27
CA PRO A 73 -8.80 -3.76 6.85
C PRO A 73 -7.60 -3.26 6.05
N ASP A 74 -7.46 -3.69 4.79
CA ASP A 74 -6.33 -3.36 3.94
C ASP A 74 -6.16 -1.85 3.75
N GLU A 75 -7.25 -1.11 3.58
CA GLU A 75 -7.22 0.34 3.38
C GLU A 75 -6.71 1.07 4.62
N THR A 76 -7.21 0.68 5.80
CA THR A 76 -6.73 1.19 7.09
C THR A 76 -5.25 0.84 7.29
N PHE A 77 -4.88 -0.41 7.00
CA PHE A 77 -3.50 -0.86 7.14
C PHE A 77 -2.54 -0.12 6.20
N ARG A 78 -2.99 0.19 4.98
CA ARG A 78 -2.24 1.01 4.01
C ARG A 78 -1.98 2.43 4.55
N THR A 79 -2.95 3.00 5.27
CA THR A 79 -2.77 4.29 5.96
C THR A 79 -1.69 4.20 7.05
N TYR A 80 -1.68 3.12 7.86
CA TYR A 80 -0.59 2.89 8.84
C TYR A 80 0.79 2.80 8.19
N ILE A 81 0.91 2.10 7.06
CA ILE A 81 2.16 1.99 6.31
C ILE A 81 2.61 3.37 5.80
N ARG A 82 1.70 4.17 5.21
CA ARG A 82 2.00 5.53 4.75
C ARG A 82 2.47 6.41 5.90
N THR A 83 1.78 6.36 7.04
CA THR A 83 2.17 7.09 8.25
C THR A 83 3.57 6.70 8.70
N LYS A 84 3.88 5.41 8.76
CA LYS A 84 5.21 4.91 9.15
C LYS A 84 6.31 5.40 8.22
N LEU A 85 6.07 5.37 6.92
CA LEU A 85 7.02 5.88 5.93
C LEU A 85 7.19 7.40 5.99
N ALA A 86 6.12 8.15 6.24
CA ALA A 86 6.17 9.59 6.43
C ALA A 86 6.99 9.97 7.68
N LEU A 87 6.80 9.21 8.79
CA LEU A 87 7.58 9.33 10.00
C LEU A 87 9.09 9.18 9.78
N TRP A 88 9.50 8.23 8.96
CA TRP A 88 10.92 8.05 8.66
C TRP A 88 11.54 9.18 7.86
N ARG A 89 10.73 9.94 7.14
CA ARG A 89 11.16 11.10 6.34
C ARG A 89 11.07 12.43 7.08
N TRP A 90 10.45 12.42 8.26
CA TRP A 90 10.22 13.66 8.99
C TRP A 90 11.51 14.21 9.61
N GLU A 91 11.78 15.48 9.35
CA GLU A 91 12.99 16.20 9.83
C GLU A 91 12.79 16.87 11.20
N GLY A 92 11.66 16.66 11.88
CA GLY A 92 11.38 17.25 13.19
C GLY A 92 10.90 18.70 13.16
N THR A 93 10.52 19.24 12.00
CA THR A 93 10.05 20.62 11.86
C THR A 93 8.52 20.70 11.82
N ASN A 94 7.92 21.80 12.33
CA ASN A 94 6.48 22.00 12.26
C ASN A 94 5.98 22.08 10.81
N ALA A 95 6.75 22.67 9.89
CA ALA A 95 6.42 22.68 8.46
C ALA A 95 6.37 21.25 7.85
N GLY A 96 7.20 20.34 8.36
CA GLY A 96 7.20 18.94 7.94
C GLY A 96 5.97 18.17 8.41
N VAL A 97 5.31 18.59 9.50
CA VAL A 97 4.08 17.97 10.00
C VAL A 97 2.93 18.19 9.03
N SER A 98 2.75 19.41 8.51
CA SER A 98 1.72 19.74 7.52
C SER A 98 1.84 18.89 6.27
N VAL A 99 3.06 18.83 5.71
CA VAL A 99 3.35 18.01 4.51
C VAL A 99 3.14 16.51 4.79
N MET A 100 3.47 16.06 5.99
CA MET A 100 3.26 14.67 6.39
C MET A 100 1.78 14.35 6.51
N LEU A 101 0.99 15.22 7.15
CA LEU A 101 -0.46 15.08 7.29
C LEU A 101 -1.15 15.04 5.92
N GLU A 102 -0.76 15.93 5.01
CA GLU A 102 -1.29 15.99 3.65
C GLU A 102 -1.03 14.70 2.86
N ASN A 103 0.15 14.10 3.04
CA ASN A 103 0.53 12.84 2.38
C ASN A 103 -0.14 11.60 3.00
N VAL A 104 -0.41 11.61 4.29
CA VAL A 104 -0.96 10.46 5.03
C VAL A 104 -2.48 10.47 5.00
N LEU A 105 -3.07 11.63 5.14
CA LEU A 105 -4.49 11.84 5.33
C LEU A 105 -4.97 12.81 4.25
N ARG A 106 -5.37 12.33 3.10
CA ARG A 106 -5.92 13.16 2.02
C ARG A 106 -7.14 13.94 2.54
N GLY A 107 -7.17 15.24 2.33
CA GLY A 107 -8.32 16.08 2.68
C GLY A 107 -8.35 16.55 4.14
N ASN A 108 -7.19 16.77 4.77
CA ASN A 108 -7.16 17.27 6.14
C ASN A 108 -6.89 18.76 6.19
N THR A 109 -7.51 19.39 7.17
CA THR A 109 -7.20 20.77 7.57
C THR A 109 -6.53 20.73 8.95
N GLU A 110 -5.40 21.38 9.07
CA GLU A 110 -4.72 21.55 10.36
C GLU A 110 -4.86 22.99 10.85
N THR A 111 -5.03 23.14 12.14
CA THR A 111 -5.09 24.45 12.80
C THR A 111 -4.21 24.42 14.04
N ASP A 112 -3.19 25.27 14.06
CA ASP A 112 -2.39 25.50 15.27
C ASP A 112 -3.19 26.45 16.19
N ASN A 113 -3.57 25.94 17.36
CA ASN A 113 -4.36 26.69 18.33
C ASN A 113 -3.50 27.64 19.20
N GLY A 114 -2.18 27.68 19.00
CA GLY A 114 -1.26 28.55 19.71
C GLY A 114 -1.08 28.24 21.21
N ASN A 115 -1.73 27.21 21.73
CA ASN A 115 -1.69 26.79 23.14
C ASN A 115 -0.97 25.45 23.36
N GLY A 116 -0.15 25.03 22.39
CA GLY A 116 0.50 23.73 22.38
C GLY A 116 -0.41 22.59 21.91
N THR A 117 -1.56 22.93 21.30
CA THR A 117 -2.43 21.94 20.66
C THR A 117 -2.58 22.23 19.17
N VAL A 118 -2.60 21.18 18.35
CA VAL A 118 -2.90 21.23 16.92
C VAL A 118 -4.19 20.44 16.70
N THR A 119 -5.20 21.09 16.12
CA THR A 119 -6.44 20.43 15.71
C THR A 119 -6.27 19.93 14.29
N VAL A 120 -6.55 18.65 14.07
CA VAL A 120 -6.58 18.02 12.75
C VAL A 120 -8.00 17.59 12.46
N ILE A 121 -8.61 18.21 11.45
CA ILE A 121 -9.95 17.87 10.96
C ILE A 121 -9.79 16.93 9.78
N SER A 122 -10.43 15.78 9.80
CA SER A 122 -10.36 14.76 8.74
C SER A 122 -11.74 14.54 8.15
N GLU A 123 -11.86 14.55 6.83
CA GLU A 123 -13.09 14.17 6.09
C GLU A 123 -13.42 12.67 6.20
N GLY A 124 -12.57 11.87 6.81
CA GLY A 124 -12.74 10.43 7.01
C GLY A 124 -12.52 10.02 8.46
N ASN A 125 -13.09 8.88 8.83
CA ASN A 125 -12.89 8.30 10.16
C ASN A 125 -11.41 7.97 10.37
N LEU A 126 -10.69 8.90 10.98
CA LEU A 126 -9.34 8.65 11.50
C LEU A 126 -9.48 7.63 12.63
N PRO A 127 -8.88 6.45 12.51
CA PRO A 127 -8.76 5.59 13.68
C PRO A 127 -8.07 6.41 14.77
N ALA A 128 -8.68 6.53 15.95
CA ALA A 128 -8.17 7.34 17.08
C ALA A 128 -6.69 7.05 17.44
N GLU A 129 -6.13 6.00 16.89
CA GLU A 129 -4.78 5.51 17.11
C GLU A 129 -3.78 5.93 16.04
N VAL A 130 -4.23 6.37 14.86
CA VAL A 130 -3.35 7.04 13.90
C VAL A 130 -2.77 8.30 14.54
N GLY A 131 -3.55 9.01 15.36
CA GLY A 131 -3.05 10.14 16.16
C GLY A 131 -1.91 9.78 17.13
N LYS A 132 -1.80 8.52 17.58
CA LYS A 132 -0.68 8.03 18.44
C LYS A 132 0.59 7.74 17.65
N LEU A 133 0.47 7.55 16.34
CA LEU A 133 1.61 7.28 15.45
C LEU A 133 2.31 8.57 14.99
N PHE A 134 1.68 9.74 15.19
CA PHE A 134 2.32 11.01 14.84
C PHE A 134 3.40 11.37 15.87
N PRO A 135 4.61 11.69 15.41
CA PRO A 135 5.64 12.26 16.27
C PRO A 135 5.22 13.68 16.63
N VAL A 136 4.65 13.82 17.80
CA VAL A 136 4.30 15.12 18.32
C VAL A 136 5.51 15.69 19.04
N PRO A 137 5.96 16.91 18.74
CA PRO A 137 7.00 17.57 19.52
C PRO A 137 6.62 17.58 21.01
N ALA A 138 7.60 17.49 21.89
CA ALA A 138 7.35 17.50 23.32
C ALA A 138 6.53 18.74 23.71
N GLY A 139 5.36 18.52 24.32
CA GLY A 139 4.45 19.59 24.73
C GLY A 139 3.33 19.92 23.74
N VAL A 140 3.29 19.31 22.57
CA VAL A 140 2.18 19.47 21.61
C VAL A 140 1.20 18.31 21.77
N ARG A 141 -0.10 18.59 21.72
CA ARG A 141 -1.18 17.59 21.73
C ARG A 141 -1.98 17.69 20.43
N ILE A 142 -2.19 16.56 19.78
CA ILE A 142 -3.09 16.48 18.62
C ILE A 142 -4.51 16.25 19.11
N VAL A 143 -5.43 17.06 18.63
CA VAL A 143 -6.89 16.90 18.80
C VAL A 143 -7.44 16.51 17.44
N THR A 144 -8.11 15.38 17.34
CA THR A 144 -8.75 14.92 16.10
C THR A 144 -10.23 15.23 16.16
N GLU A 145 -10.75 15.96 15.18
CA GLU A 145 -12.17 16.20 14.98
C GLU A 145 -12.59 15.55 13.65
N THR A 146 -13.75 14.89 13.65
CA THR A 146 -14.37 14.37 12.43
C THR A 146 -15.46 15.33 12.03
N GLU A 147 -15.48 15.80 10.77
CA GLU A 147 -16.66 16.49 10.24
C GLU A 147 -17.81 15.48 10.15
N GLU A 148 -18.81 15.63 11.02
CA GLU A 148 -20.10 14.98 10.82
C GLU A 148 -20.79 15.75 9.67
N SER A 149 -20.94 15.09 8.52
CA SER A 149 -21.74 15.59 7.41
C SER A 149 -23.21 15.66 7.86
N GLU A 150 -23.75 16.89 8.02
CA GLU A 150 -25.19 17.14 8.08
C GLU A 150 -25.92 16.65 6.80
#